data_a8e88dbc778f767799e1c4562fa9d716
#
_entry.id   a8e88dbc778f767799e1c4562fa9d716
#
_cell.length_a   1.000
_cell.length_b   1.000
_cell.length_c   1.000
_cell.angle_alpha   90.00
_cell.angle_beta   90.00
_cell.angle_gamma   90.00
#
_symmetry.space_group_name_H-M   'P 1'
#
loop_
_entity.id
_entity.type
_entity.pdbx_description
1 polymer ?
#
loop_
_entity_poly.entity_id
_entity_poly.type
_entity_poly.pdbx_seq_one_letter_code
_entity_poly.pdbx_strand_id
1 'polypeptide(L)'
;ADKCHVNWETRPVVKEDGVFLNQEIDKYANEVLLPEMKKIFPNASIEKDIIGEIVGFDREDKSDACELISSLTGDNSRQVVSFGTEAGLFQEIGISTVVCGPGSIEQAHKIDEFIVLDELKKCLKLLDGIKAESILN
;
A
#
# COMPACT_ATOMS: atom_id res chain seq x y z
N ALA A 1 -24.11 23.76 11.18
CA ALA A 1 -24.31 22.56 10.35
C ALA A 1 -24.82 21.45 11.24
N ASP A 2 -25.87 20.74 10.77
CA ASP A 2 -26.47 19.66 11.54
C ASP A 2 -25.69 18.34 11.31
N LYS A 3 -24.90 18.23 10.21
CA LYS A 3 -24.09 17.08 9.87
C LYS A 3 -22.79 17.50 9.21
N CYS A 4 -21.71 16.77 9.50
CA CYS A 4 -20.41 16.94 8.87
C CYS A 4 -19.86 15.58 8.49
N HIS A 5 -19.29 15.45 7.30
CA HIS A 5 -18.54 14.27 6.87
C HIS A 5 -17.07 14.62 6.76
N VAL A 6 -16.24 13.76 7.33
CA VAL A 6 -14.78 13.86 7.23
C VAL A 6 -14.27 12.55 6.62
N ASN A 7 -13.66 12.63 5.43
CA ASN A 7 -12.94 11.51 4.84
C ASN A 7 -11.46 11.68 5.15
N TRP A 8 -10.84 10.62 5.59
CA TRP A 8 -9.41 10.59 5.89
C TRP A 8 -8.84 9.21 5.54
N GLU A 9 -7.56 9.15 5.28
CA GLU A 9 -6.83 7.91 5.09
C GLU A 9 -5.51 7.94 5.84
N THR A 10 -5.02 6.78 6.21
CA THR A 10 -3.66 6.57 6.69
C THR A 10 -2.94 5.58 5.79
N ARG A 11 -1.65 5.78 5.62
CA ARG A 11 -0.77 4.87 4.85
C ARG A 11 0.36 4.39 5.75
N PRO A 12 0.05 3.50 6.70
CA PRO A 12 1.06 2.98 7.61
C PRO A 12 2.08 2.13 6.84
N VAL A 13 3.33 2.21 7.25
CA VAL A 13 4.41 1.37 6.70
C VAL A 13 4.33 -0.05 7.27
N VAL A 14 3.93 -0.15 8.54
CA VAL A 14 3.72 -1.42 9.24
C VAL A 14 2.27 -1.54 9.70
N LYS A 15 1.76 -2.75 9.74
CA LYS A 15 0.35 -3.06 10.05
C LYS A 15 -0.06 -2.56 11.44
N GLU A 16 0.82 -2.71 12.41
CA GLU A 16 0.59 -2.33 13.81
C GLU A 16 0.29 -0.84 13.95
N ASP A 17 0.96 0.01 13.18
CA ASP A 17 0.72 1.46 13.18
C ASP A 17 -0.69 1.80 12.70
N GLY A 18 -1.22 1.07 11.72
CA GLY A 18 -2.58 1.24 11.24
C GLY A 18 -3.62 0.91 12.31
N VAL A 19 -3.42 -0.19 13.01
CA VAL A 19 -4.27 -0.61 14.14
C VAL A 19 -4.21 0.42 15.27
N PHE A 20 -3.02 0.83 15.65
CA PHE A 20 -2.80 1.84 16.69
C PHE A 20 -3.50 3.16 16.35
N LEU A 21 -3.29 3.69 15.15
CA LEU A 21 -3.92 4.94 14.70
C LEU A 21 -5.44 4.87 14.73
N ASN A 22 -6.02 3.77 14.26
CA ASN A 22 -7.46 3.56 14.29
C ASN A 22 -8.01 3.57 15.72
N GLN A 23 -7.32 2.92 16.66
CA GLN A 23 -7.71 2.90 18.08
C GLN A 23 -7.60 4.28 18.73
N GLU A 24 -6.53 5.03 18.46
CA GLU A 24 -6.35 6.38 19.02
C GLU A 24 -7.39 7.37 18.48
N ILE A 25 -7.76 7.27 17.20
CA ILE A 25 -8.82 8.09 16.62
C ILE A 25 -10.17 7.75 17.26
N ASP A 26 -10.51 6.48 17.42
CA ASP A 26 -11.75 6.04 18.06
C ASP A 26 -11.81 6.51 19.51
N LYS A 27 -10.72 6.40 20.25
CA LYS A 27 -10.60 6.86 21.62
C LYS A 27 -10.80 8.37 21.70
N TYR A 28 -10.10 9.15 20.89
CA TYR A 28 -10.23 10.60 20.87
C TYR A 28 -11.66 11.04 20.50
N ALA A 29 -12.27 10.41 19.49
CA ALA A 29 -13.63 10.70 19.09
C ALA A 29 -14.63 10.44 20.24
N ASN A 30 -14.51 9.30 20.93
CA ASN A 30 -15.47 8.88 21.94
C ASN A 30 -15.23 9.50 23.34
N GLU A 31 -13.96 9.68 23.72
CA GLU A 31 -13.62 10.14 25.06
C GLU A 31 -13.45 11.68 25.16
N VAL A 32 -13.13 12.34 24.05
CA VAL A 32 -12.89 13.79 24.03
C VAL A 32 -13.96 14.52 23.24
N LEU A 33 -14.12 14.23 21.96
CA LEU A 33 -15.00 15.01 21.08
C LEU A 33 -16.47 14.79 21.39
N LEU A 34 -16.92 13.54 21.47
CA LEU A 34 -18.33 13.24 21.68
C LEU A 34 -18.88 13.79 22.99
N PRO A 35 -18.18 13.73 24.14
CA PRO A 35 -18.63 14.37 25.39
C PRO A 35 -18.78 15.89 25.25
N GLU A 36 -17.85 16.57 24.58
CA GLU A 36 -17.95 18.02 24.35
C GLU A 36 -19.13 18.38 23.45
N MET A 37 -19.36 17.61 22.40
CA MET A 37 -20.52 17.78 21.52
C MET A 37 -21.83 17.60 22.28
N LYS A 38 -21.92 16.60 23.15
CA LYS A 38 -23.13 16.31 23.94
C LYS A 38 -23.46 17.37 24.99
N LYS A 39 -22.49 18.16 25.41
CA LYS A 39 -22.77 19.33 26.27
C LYS A 39 -23.63 20.37 25.55
N ILE A 40 -23.48 20.50 24.24
CA ILE A 40 -24.20 21.46 23.40
C ILE A 40 -25.46 20.82 22.82
N PHE A 41 -25.35 19.58 22.32
CA PHE A 41 -26.45 18.83 21.76
C PHE A 41 -26.47 17.39 22.31
N PRO A 42 -27.39 17.07 23.25
CA PRO A 42 -27.39 15.78 23.95
C PRO A 42 -27.48 14.54 23.02
N ASN A 43 -28.09 14.70 21.85
CA ASN A 43 -28.25 13.62 20.86
C ASN A 43 -27.11 13.59 19.83
N ALA A 44 -25.99 14.28 20.08
CA ALA A 44 -24.83 14.22 19.18
C ALA A 44 -24.28 12.80 19.09
N SER A 45 -23.90 12.39 17.88
CA SER A 45 -23.24 11.12 17.59
C SER A 45 -22.02 11.34 16.69
N ILE A 46 -21.07 10.43 16.79
CA ILE A 46 -19.95 10.28 15.84
C ILE A 46 -20.04 8.84 15.35
N GLU A 47 -20.13 8.67 14.05
CA GLU A 47 -20.14 7.38 13.38
C GLU A 47 -18.89 7.29 12.51
N LYS A 48 -18.25 6.13 12.50
CA LYS A 48 -17.08 5.84 11.67
C LYS A 48 -17.36 4.64 10.79
N ASP A 49 -17.22 4.83 9.49
CA ASP A 49 -17.30 3.78 8.49
C ASP A 49 -15.92 3.55 7.88
N ILE A 50 -15.48 2.29 7.84
CA ILE A 50 -14.26 1.90 7.14
C ILE A 50 -14.63 1.63 5.68
N ILE A 51 -14.21 2.52 4.79
CA ILE A 51 -14.50 2.43 3.35
C ILE A 51 -13.61 1.39 2.67
N GLY A 52 -12.37 1.23 3.16
CA GLY A 52 -11.41 0.27 2.65
C GLY A 52 -10.21 0.14 3.55
N GLU A 53 -9.64 -1.05 3.57
CA GLU A 53 -8.43 -1.36 4.31
C GLU A 53 -7.51 -2.15 3.39
N ILE A 54 -6.27 -1.69 3.23
CA ILE A 54 -5.25 -2.36 2.44
C ILE A 54 -4.12 -2.73 3.38
N VAL A 55 -3.76 -3.99 3.37
CA VAL A 55 -2.66 -4.51 4.18
C VAL A 55 -1.34 -3.96 3.65
N GLY A 56 -0.48 -3.51 4.57
CA GLY A 56 0.88 -3.10 4.22
C GLY A 56 1.65 -4.26 3.60
N PHE A 57 2.61 -3.93 2.74
CA PHE A 57 3.52 -4.89 2.15
C PHE A 57 4.86 -4.82 2.86
N ASP A 58 5.17 -5.84 3.65
CA ASP A 58 6.40 -5.91 4.42
C ASP A 58 7.57 -6.35 3.55
N ARG A 59 8.73 -5.76 3.84
CA ARG A 59 9.96 -6.15 3.17
C ARG A 59 10.38 -7.54 3.62
N GLU A 60 10.49 -8.46 2.68
CA GLU A 60 11.14 -9.76 2.87
C GLU A 60 12.56 -9.71 2.35
N ASP A 61 13.55 -9.91 3.23
CA ASP A 61 14.97 -9.90 2.83
C ASP A 61 15.36 -11.15 2.03
N LYS A 62 14.63 -12.26 2.20
CA LYS A 62 14.77 -13.50 1.43
C LYS A 62 13.41 -13.88 0.86
N SER A 63 13.22 -13.62 -0.40
CA SER A 63 11.99 -13.90 -1.12
C SER A 63 12.34 -14.52 -2.46
N ASP A 64 11.79 -15.68 -2.77
CA ASP A 64 12.03 -16.38 -4.04
C ASP A 64 11.65 -15.47 -5.22
N ALA A 65 10.58 -14.68 -5.08
CA ALA A 65 10.18 -13.71 -6.08
C ALA A 65 11.26 -12.62 -6.28
N CYS A 66 11.84 -12.10 -5.19
CA CYS A 66 12.92 -11.12 -5.28
C CYS A 66 14.17 -11.71 -5.93
N GLU A 67 14.54 -12.94 -5.59
CA GLU A 67 15.70 -13.62 -6.18
C GLU A 67 15.51 -13.85 -7.67
N LEU A 68 14.33 -14.30 -8.07
CA LEU A 68 13.99 -14.49 -9.49
C LEU A 68 14.10 -13.16 -10.27
N ILE A 69 13.45 -12.11 -9.78
CA ILE A 69 13.48 -10.80 -10.46
C ILE A 69 14.91 -10.25 -10.50
N SER A 70 15.66 -10.34 -9.42
CA SER A 70 17.07 -9.91 -9.40
C SER A 70 17.93 -10.69 -10.41
N SER A 71 17.72 -11.98 -10.55
CA SER A 71 18.47 -12.81 -11.52
C SER A 71 18.16 -12.42 -12.97
N LEU A 72 16.91 -12.08 -13.27
CA LEU A 72 16.46 -11.73 -14.64
C LEU A 72 16.79 -10.29 -15.02
N THR A 73 16.81 -9.36 -14.06
CA THR A 73 17.08 -7.95 -14.31
C THR A 73 18.53 -7.56 -14.11
N GLY A 74 19.27 -8.30 -13.28
CA GLY A 74 20.60 -7.94 -12.81
C GLY A 74 20.58 -6.82 -11.76
N ASP A 75 19.39 -6.38 -11.31
CA ASP A 75 19.22 -5.34 -10.29
C ASP A 75 18.95 -5.98 -8.92
N ASN A 76 19.80 -5.67 -7.96
CA ASN A 76 19.67 -6.11 -6.57
C ASN A 76 19.20 -4.98 -5.64
N SER A 77 18.84 -3.83 -6.20
CA SER A 77 18.30 -2.73 -5.41
C SER A 77 16.91 -3.09 -4.86
N ARG A 78 16.67 -2.73 -3.61
CA ARG A 78 15.39 -2.94 -2.95
C ARG A 78 14.96 -1.65 -2.30
N GLN A 79 13.83 -1.14 -2.72
CA GLN A 79 13.28 0.13 -2.23
C GLN A 79 11.95 -0.12 -1.53
N VAL A 80 11.68 0.66 -0.50
CA VAL A 80 10.37 0.76 0.13
C VAL A 80 9.69 2.00 -0.43
N VAL A 81 8.46 1.86 -0.84
CA VAL A 81 7.67 2.94 -1.44
C VAL A 81 6.35 3.10 -0.68
N SER A 82 5.83 4.33 -0.65
CA SER A 82 4.65 4.71 0.12
C SER A 82 3.35 4.69 -0.69
N PHE A 83 3.25 3.84 -1.71
CA PHE A 83 2.00 3.67 -2.45
C PHE A 83 1.27 2.37 -2.04
N GLY A 84 -0.06 2.35 -2.19
CA GLY A 84 -0.86 1.16 -1.94
C GLY A 84 -0.71 0.15 -3.07
N THR A 85 -0.66 -1.14 -2.70
CA THR A 85 -0.60 -2.26 -3.63
C THR A 85 -1.28 -3.48 -3.01
N GLU A 86 -1.80 -4.37 -3.82
CA GLU A 86 -2.34 -5.67 -3.39
C GLU A 86 -1.25 -6.67 -2.98
N ALA A 87 0.03 -6.34 -3.14
CA ALA A 87 1.15 -7.23 -2.80
C ALA A 87 1.10 -7.75 -1.36
N GLY A 88 0.68 -6.91 -0.40
CA GLY A 88 0.50 -7.31 0.99
C GLY A 88 -0.53 -8.43 1.18
N LEU A 89 -1.59 -8.47 0.37
CA LEU A 89 -2.60 -9.53 0.43
C LEU A 89 -2.04 -10.89 0.00
N PHE A 90 -1.19 -10.90 -1.03
CA PHE A 90 -0.50 -12.12 -1.46
C PHE A 90 0.50 -12.60 -0.41
N GLN A 91 1.21 -11.67 0.22
CA GLN A 91 2.15 -11.99 1.29
C GLN A 91 1.44 -12.58 2.52
N GLU A 92 0.28 -12.04 2.92
CA GLU A 92 -0.51 -12.58 4.05
C GLU A 92 -0.92 -14.04 3.86
N ILE A 93 -1.14 -14.48 2.64
CA ILE A 93 -1.44 -15.89 2.34
C ILE A 93 -0.20 -16.74 2.04
N GLY A 94 0.99 -16.20 2.32
CA GLY A 94 2.26 -16.93 2.22
C GLY A 94 2.83 -17.01 0.80
N ILE A 95 2.36 -16.18 -0.13
CA ILE A 95 2.93 -16.12 -1.48
C ILE A 95 4.12 -15.16 -1.47
N SER A 96 5.29 -15.67 -1.89
CA SER A 96 6.49 -14.85 -2.10
C SER A 96 6.20 -13.79 -3.16
N THR A 97 6.31 -12.52 -2.79
CA THR A 97 5.79 -11.42 -3.61
C THR A 97 6.83 -10.31 -3.73
N VAL A 98 6.87 -9.69 -4.91
CA VAL A 98 7.65 -8.50 -5.17
C VAL A 98 6.90 -7.58 -6.13
N VAL A 99 6.99 -6.28 -5.91
CA VAL A 99 6.47 -5.28 -6.84
C VAL A 99 7.59 -4.86 -7.78
N CYS A 100 7.42 -5.10 -9.07
CA CYS A 100 8.36 -4.72 -10.10
C CYS A 100 7.60 -4.29 -11.35
N GLY A 101 8.00 -3.19 -11.94
CA GLY A 101 7.38 -2.66 -13.14
C GLY A 101 8.29 -1.69 -13.87
N PRO A 102 7.91 -1.30 -15.10
CA PRO A 102 8.69 -0.35 -15.88
C PRO A 102 8.50 1.08 -15.40
N GLY A 103 9.50 1.93 -15.63
CA GLY A 103 9.46 3.36 -15.33
C GLY A 103 10.11 3.73 -14.00
N SER A 104 9.91 4.97 -13.59
CA SER A 104 10.44 5.52 -12.34
C SER A 104 9.31 6.03 -11.46
N ILE A 105 9.34 5.66 -10.18
CA ILE A 105 8.41 6.18 -9.18
C ILE A 105 8.44 7.71 -9.08
N GLU A 106 9.52 8.34 -9.48
CA GLU A 106 9.64 9.80 -9.50
C GLU A 106 8.70 10.46 -10.51
N GLN A 107 8.17 9.72 -11.48
CA GLN A 107 7.19 10.21 -12.44
C GLN A 107 5.74 10.08 -11.95
N ALA A 108 5.49 9.24 -10.94
CA ALA A 108 4.15 8.98 -10.43
C ALA A 108 3.47 10.27 -9.94
N HIS A 109 2.21 10.44 -10.33
CA HIS A 109 1.35 11.58 -9.95
C HIS A 109 1.84 12.96 -10.42
N LYS A 110 2.75 13.02 -11.41
CA LYS A 110 3.16 14.28 -12.03
C LYS A 110 2.26 14.65 -13.20
N ILE A 111 2.17 15.96 -13.46
CA ILE A 111 1.58 16.46 -14.70
C ILE A 111 2.43 15.93 -15.86
N ASP A 112 1.77 15.41 -16.90
CA ASP A 112 2.43 14.80 -18.06
C ASP A 112 3.34 13.60 -17.69
N GLU A 113 2.88 12.77 -16.74
CA GLU A 113 3.53 11.50 -16.38
C GLU A 113 3.86 10.69 -17.65
N PHE A 114 5.09 10.22 -17.75
CA PHE A 114 5.57 9.50 -18.91
C PHE A 114 6.37 8.27 -18.53
N ILE A 115 6.49 7.35 -19.47
CA ILE A 115 7.39 6.22 -19.42
C ILE A 115 8.33 6.23 -20.63
N VAL A 116 9.58 5.94 -20.39
CA VAL A 116 10.59 5.78 -21.45
C VAL A 116 10.37 4.46 -22.18
N LEU A 117 10.36 4.46 -23.52
CA LEU A 117 10.12 3.26 -24.32
C LEU A 117 11.11 2.12 -24.03
N ASP A 118 12.33 2.42 -23.64
CA ASP A 118 13.31 1.40 -23.29
C ASP A 118 12.96 0.69 -21.97
N GLU A 119 12.27 1.34 -21.05
CA GLU A 119 11.75 0.70 -19.84
C GLU A 119 10.65 -0.31 -20.19
N LEU A 120 9.78 0.00 -21.14
CA LEU A 120 8.79 -0.97 -21.64
C LEU A 120 9.45 -2.18 -22.29
N LYS A 121 10.52 -1.98 -23.10
CA LYS A 121 11.28 -3.08 -23.70
C LYS A 121 11.94 -3.97 -22.64
N LYS A 122 12.53 -3.35 -21.59
CA LYS A 122 13.10 -4.09 -20.45
C LYS A 122 12.04 -4.94 -19.75
N CYS A 123 10.86 -4.35 -19.52
CA CYS A 123 9.74 -5.05 -18.91
C CYS A 123 9.28 -6.25 -19.74
N LEU A 124 9.12 -6.10 -21.04
CA LEU A 124 8.79 -7.22 -21.94
C LEU A 124 9.83 -8.34 -21.86
N LYS A 125 11.12 -7.99 -21.87
CA LYS A 125 12.20 -8.96 -21.72
C LYS A 125 12.15 -9.69 -20.39
N LEU A 126 11.82 -8.98 -19.30
CA LEU A 126 11.62 -9.58 -17.98
C LEU A 126 10.46 -10.59 -18.00
N LEU A 127 9.31 -10.22 -18.57
CA LEU A 127 8.15 -11.09 -18.68
C LEU A 127 8.45 -12.36 -19.50
N ASP A 128 9.21 -12.24 -20.59
CA ASP A 128 9.67 -13.38 -21.37
C ASP A 128 10.59 -14.29 -20.54
N GLY A 129 11.46 -13.72 -19.72
CA GLY A 129 12.32 -14.46 -18.78
C GLY A 129 11.51 -15.23 -17.74
N ILE A 130 10.54 -14.58 -17.09
CA ILE A 130 9.65 -15.21 -16.09
C ILE A 130 8.90 -16.38 -16.74
N LYS A 131 8.36 -16.17 -17.96
CA LYS A 131 7.66 -17.22 -18.70
C LYS A 131 8.57 -18.42 -18.99
N ALA A 132 9.82 -18.17 -19.36
CA ALA A 132 10.78 -19.26 -19.64
C ALA A 132 11.07 -20.09 -18.38
N GLU A 133 11.30 -19.45 -17.24
CA GLU A 133 11.51 -20.12 -15.95
C GLU A 133 10.28 -20.94 -15.51
N SER A 134 9.07 -20.40 -15.72
CA SER A 134 7.82 -21.09 -15.35
C SER A 134 7.51 -22.34 -16.19
N ILE A 135 8.14 -22.49 -17.34
CA ILE A 135 7.96 -23.68 -18.21
C ILE A 135 8.97 -24.77 -17.85
N LEU A 136 10.09 -24.39 -17.23
CA LEU A 136 11.18 -25.31 -16.88
C LEU A 136 11.00 -26.00 -15.51
N ASN A 137 10.08 -25.49 -14.69
CA ASN A 137 9.68 -25.99 -13.39
C ASN A 137 8.26 -26.57 -13.40
#